data_37e64d78f5c897b0a889b20807f300ff
#
_entry.id   37e64d78f5c897b0a889b20807f300ff
#
_cell.length_a   1.000
_cell.length_b   1.000
_cell.length_c   1.000
_cell.angle_alpha   90.00
_cell.angle_beta   90.00
_cell.angle_gamma   90.00
#
_symmetry.space_group_name_H-M   'P 1'
#
loop_
_entity.id
_entity.type
_entity.pdbx_description
1 polymer ?
#
loop_
_entity_poly.entity_id
_entity_poly.type
_entity_poly.pdbx_seq_one_letter_code
_entity_poly.pdbx_strand_id
1 'polypeptide(L)'
;MTARDVQRILGARVLVGEEFLDREITSACASDMMSDVLAFSKDHSVLITGLCNPQVIRTAEMLDIVCVIFVRRKHPDETILAMAKERELIVMETGHRMFSTCGMRYRAGLGGGAI
;
A
#
# COMPACT_ATOMS: atom_id res chain seq x y z
N MET A 1 -6.15 11.71 -5.26
CA MET A 1 -6.47 11.14 -3.95
C MET A 1 -5.20 11.04 -3.13
N THR A 2 -5.22 11.46 -1.88
CA THR A 2 -4.04 11.39 -1.00
C THR A 2 -4.04 10.10 -0.20
N ALA A 3 -2.90 9.78 0.42
CA ALA A 3 -2.81 8.65 1.33
C ALA A 3 -3.78 8.80 2.52
N ARG A 4 -4.01 10.03 2.95
CA ARG A 4 -4.99 10.32 4.01
C ARG A 4 -6.40 9.94 3.60
N ASP A 5 -6.78 10.22 2.36
CA ASP A 5 -8.09 9.83 1.83
C ASP A 5 -8.25 8.32 1.84
N VAL A 6 -7.21 7.63 1.43
CA VAL A 6 -7.16 6.17 1.42
C VAL A 6 -7.35 5.61 2.85
N GLN A 7 -6.63 6.17 3.79
CA GLN A 7 -6.70 5.77 5.19
C GLN A 7 -8.13 5.93 5.73
N ARG A 8 -8.79 7.04 5.41
CA ARG A 8 -10.17 7.29 5.86
C ARG A 8 -11.16 6.31 5.24
N ILE A 9 -11.05 6.08 3.94
CA ILE A 9 -11.96 5.18 3.21
C ILE A 9 -11.91 3.77 3.79
N LEU A 10 -10.72 3.29 4.13
CA LEU A 10 -10.53 1.93 4.64
C LEU A 10 -10.66 1.83 6.15
N GLY A 11 -10.67 2.95 6.87
CA GLY A 11 -10.54 2.91 8.30
C GLY A 11 -9.24 2.25 8.73
N ALA A 12 -8.19 2.40 7.93
CA ALA A 12 -6.93 1.72 8.14
C ALA A 12 -6.13 2.39 9.26
N ARG A 13 -5.28 1.59 9.92
CA ARG A 13 -4.36 2.08 10.93
C ARG A 13 -3.01 2.36 10.29
N VAL A 14 -2.51 3.58 10.49
CA VAL A 14 -1.18 3.97 10.00
C VAL A 14 -0.12 3.45 10.97
N LEU A 15 0.82 2.66 10.48
CA LEU A 15 1.90 2.10 11.29
C LEU A 15 3.18 2.91 11.15
N VAL A 16 3.48 3.43 9.96
CA VAL A 16 4.68 4.20 9.65
C VAL A 16 4.31 5.24 8.61
N GLY A 17 4.96 6.40 8.65
CA GLY A 17 4.82 7.42 7.62
C GLY A 17 3.64 8.36 7.80
N GLU A 18 3.16 8.53 9.02
CA GLU A 18 2.05 9.43 9.32
C GLU A 18 2.31 10.87 8.84
N GLU A 19 3.56 11.31 8.85
CA GLU A 19 3.96 12.63 8.37
C GLU A 19 3.84 12.79 6.86
N PHE A 20 3.66 11.70 6.11
CA PHE A 20 3.59 11.70 4.65
C PHE A 20 2.17 11.46 4.10
N LEU A 21 1.14 11.54 4.92
CA LEU A 21 -0.23 11.20 4.52
C LEU A 21 -0.81 12.12 3.43
N ASP A 22 -0.20 13.27 3.20
CA ASP A 22 -0.69 14.17 2.16
C ASP A 22 -0.09 13.88 0.78
N ARG A 23 0.73 12.83 0.65
CA ARG A 23 1.25 12.41 -0.65
C ARG A 23 0.12 11.96 -1.57
N GLU A 24 0.25 12.35 -2.84
CA GLU A 24 -0.73 11.99 -3.87
C GLU A 24 -0.58 10.53 -4.27
N ILE A 25 -1.71 9.85 -4.41
CA ILE A 25 -1.79 8.48 -4.91
C ILE A 25 -2.65 8.49 -6.16
N THR A 26 -2.10 8.02 -7.27
CA THR A 26 -2.77 8.08 -8.56
C THR A 26 -3.29 6.74 -9.05
N SER A 27 -2.78 5.63 -8.49
CA SER A 27 -3.22 4.29 -8.89
C SER A 27 -3.05 3.30 -7.74
N ALA A 28 -3.54 2.09 -7.94
CA ALA A 28 -3.42 1.01 -6.97
C ALA A 28 -3.01 -0.27 -7.66
N CYS A 29 -2.21 -1.08 -6.96
CA CYS A 29 -1.85 -2.42 -7.37
C CYS A 29 -2.13 -3.35 -6.20
N ALA A 30 -2.73 -4.52 -6.48
CA ALA A 30 -3.05 -5.50 -5.46
C ALA A 30 -2.50 -6.86 -5.86
N SER A 31 -1.55 -7.38 -5.12
CA SER A 31 -1.00 -8.71 -5.37
C SER A 31 -0.17 -9.17 -4.17
N ASP A 32 -0.12 -10.50 -3.99
CA ASP A 32 0.81 -11.13 -3.07
C ASP A 32 2.08 -11.62 -3.79
N MET A 33 2.11 -11.50 -5.11
CA MET A 33 3.27 -11.87 -5.93
C MET A 33 4.04 -10.63 -6.35
N MET A 34 5.23 -10.48 -5.81
CA MET A 34 6.06 -9.29 -6.10
C MET A 34 6.50 -9.22 -7.56
N SER A 35 6.63 -10.34 -8.26
CA SER A 35 6.91 -10.34 -9.69
C SER A 35 5.81 -9.66 -10.51
N ASP A 36 4.55 -9.85 -10.12
CA ASP A 36 3.42 -9.17 -10.76
C ASP A 36 3.43 -7.67 -10.46
N VAL A 37 3.76 -7.31 -9.23
CA VAL A 37 3.88 -5.91 -8.84
C VAL A 37 4.96 -5.22 -9.67
N LEU A 38 6.12 -5.85 -9.83
CA LEU A 38 7.22 -5.32 -10.65
C LEU A 38 6.81 -5.13 -12.11
N ALA A 39 5.98 -6.02 -12.65
CA ALA A 39 5.57 -5.98 -14.04
C ALA A 39 4.48 -4.95 -14.34
N PHE A 40 3.56 -4.71 -13.41
CA PHE A 40 2.31 -4.01 -13.70
C PHE A 40 2.04 -2.75 -12.87
N SER A 41 2.84 -2.48 -11.86
CA SER A 41 2.62 -1.32 -11.00
C SER A 41 2.95 -0.01 -11.72
N LYS A 42 2.25 1.05 -11.35
CA LYS A 42 2.47 2.40 -11.86
C LYS A 42 3.08 3.27 -10.77
N ASP A 43 3.65 4.41 -11.17
CA ASP A 43 4.21 5.37 -10.23
C ASP A 43 3.15 5.96 -9.31
N HIS A 44 3.57 6.37 -8.13
CA HIS A 44 2.69 6.97 -7.11
C HIS A 44 1.52 6.08 -6.76
N SER A 45 1.76 4.76 -6.78
CA SER A 45 0.74 3.76 -6.46
C SER A 45 0.69 3.48 -4.98
N VAL A 46 -0.45 2.92 -4.57
CA VAL A 46 -0.55 2.18 -3.33
C VAL A 46 -0.50 0.69 -3.66
N LEU A 47 0.25 -0.06 -2.87
CA LEU A 47 0.30 -1.52 -2.97
C LEU A 47 -0.58 -2.12 -1.88
N ILE A 48 -1.53 -2.95 -2.30
CA ILE A 48 -2.41 -3.69 -1.40
C ILE A 48 -1.96 -5.15 -1.44
N THR A 49 -1.55 -5.69 -0.29
CA THR A 49 -0.99 -7.04 -0.25
C THR A 49 -1.26 -7.72 1.08
N GLY A 50 -1.34 -9.06 1.05
CA GLY A 50 -1.36 -9.89 2.26
C GLY A 50 0.02 -10.49 2.56
N LEU A 51 1.02 -10.20 1.73
CA LEU A 51 2.37 -10.73 1.92
C LEU A 51 3.15 -9.85 2.89
N CYS A 52 3.47 -10.39 4.06
CA CYS A 52 4.19 -9.67 5.12
C CYS A 52 5.64 -10.14 5.18
N ASN A 53 6.49 -9.65 4.27
CA ASN A 53 7.93 -9.90 4.35
C ASN A 53 8.74 -8.70 3.85
N PRO A 54 10.06 -8.66 4.12
CA PRO A 54 10.89 -7.51 3.73
C PRO A 54 10.95 -7.25 2.23
N GLN A 55 10.70 -8.27 1.39
CA GLN A 55 10.72 -8.09 -0.07
C GLN A 55 9.66 -7.09 -0.53
N VAL A 56 8.53 -7.01 0.17
CA VAL A 56 7.47 -6.04 -0.14
C VAL A 56 8.02 -4.62 -0.08
N ILE A 57 8.80 -4.32 0.94
CA ILE A 57 9.37 -2.98 1.11
C ILE A 57 10.42 -2.68 0.05
N ARG A 58 11.27 -3.66 -0.29
CA ARG A 58 12.27 -3.49 -1.35
C ARG A 58 11.61 -3.26 -2.71
N THR A 59 10.54 -4.00 -2.99
CA THR A 59 9.78 -3.82 -4.23
C THR A 59 9.13 -2.43 -4.29
N ALA A 60 8.55 -2.00 -3.20
CA ALA A 60 7.93 -0.66 -3.12
C ALA A 60 8.94 0.45 -3.39
N GLU A 61 10.15 0.33 -2.83
CA GLU A 61 11.22 1.28 -3.06
C GLU A 61 11.61 1.37 -4.53
N MET A 62 11.76 0.23 -5.19
CA MET A 62 12.16 0.17 -6.60
C MET A 62 11.14 0.80 -7.54
N LEU A 63 9.87 0.80 -7.18
CA LEU A 63 8.77 1.20 -8.05
C LEU A 63 8.14 2.54 -7.68
N ASP A 64 8.73 3.28 -6.75
CA ASP A 64 8.17 4.54 -6.25
C ASP A 64 6.74 4.38 -5.74
N ILE A 65 6.44 3.25 -5.12
CA ILE A 65 5.18 3.04 -4.42
C ILE A 65 5.21 3.90 -3.17
N VAL A 66 4.17 4.67 -2.95
CA VAL A 66 4.15 5.64 -1.84
C VAL A 66 3.52 5.09 -0.57
N CYS A 67 2.74 4.03 -0.69
CA CYS A 67 2.02 3.46 0.45
C CYS A 67 1.83 1.96 0.25
N VAL A 68 2.01 1.19 1.32
CA VAL A 68 1.72 -0.24 1.35
C VAL A 68 0.62 -0.48 2.38
N ILE A 69 -0.41 -1.22 1.99
CA ILE A 69 -1.52 -1.58 2.87
C ILE A 69 -1.53 -3.10 3.03
N PHE A 70 -1.28 -3.56 4.25
CA PHE A 70 -1.40 -4.97 4.59
C PHE A 70 -2.83 -5.29 4.96
N VAL A 71 -3.39 -6.31 4.30
CA VAL A 71 -4.79 -6.70 4.47
C VAL A 71 -4.94 -7.87 5.43
N ARG A 72 -6.18 -8.20 5.80
CA ARG A 72 -6.52 -9.34 6.66
C ARG A 72 -5.85 -9.31 8.03
N ARG A 73 -5.64 -8.12 8.58
CA ARG A 73 -4.99 -7.92 9.89
C ARG A 73 -3.57 -8.51 9.95
N LYS A 74 -2.86 -8.52 8.82
CA LYS A 74 -1.45 -8.89 8.82
C LYS A 74 -0.65 -7.80 9.50
N HIS A 75 0.19 -8.21 10.44
CA HIS A 75 1.01 -7.29 11.22
C HIS A 75 2.46 -7.42 10.80
N PRO A 76 3.00 -6.46 10.05
CA PRO A 76 4.42 -6.48 9.73
C PRO A 76 5.26 -6.38 11.01
N ASP A 77 6.37 -7.10 11.05
CA ASP A 77 7.25 -7.08 12.21
C ASP A 77 8.09 -5.79 12.27
N GLU A 78 8.85 -5.64 13.33
CA GLU A 78 9.66 -4.45 13.54
C GLU A 78 10.70 -4.24 12.44
N THR A 79 11.24 -5.32 11.88
CA THR A 79 12.21 -5.24 10.77
C THR A 79 11.58 -4.61 9.54
N ILE A 80 10.39 -5.04 9.18
CA ILE A 80 9.65 -4.49 8.04
C ILE A 80 9.33 -3.01 8.27
N LEU A 81 8.84 -2.68 9.46
CA LEU A 81 8.48 -1.30 9.80
C LEU A 81 9.71 -0.38 9.82
N ALA A 82 10.83 -0.86 10.33
CA ALA A 82 12.08 -0.10 10.32
C ALA A 82 12.58 0.18 8.91
N MET A 83 12.51 -0.81 8.02
CA MET A 83 12.86 -0.64 6.61
C MET A 83 11.96 0.40 5.94
N ALA A 84 10.67 0.33 6.20
CA ALA A 84 9.70 1.28 5.63
C ALA A 84 9.97 2.71 6.11
N LYS A 85 10.24 2.88 7.39
CA LYS A 85 10.53 4.18 7.98
C LYS A 85 11.79 4.80 7.37
N GLU A 86 12.85 4.01 7.19
CA GLU A 86 14.10 4.45 6.60
C GLU A 86 13.91 4.94 5.16
N ARG A 87 12.97 4.35 4.43
CA ARG A 87 12.67 4.68 3.04
C ARG A 87 11.54 5.69 2.88
N GLU A 88 11.07 6.26 3.99
CA GLU A 88 9.96 7.22 4.00
C GLU A 88 8.69 6.69 3.33
N LEU A 89 8.42 5.42 3.51
CA LEU A 89 7.26 4.74 2.97
C LEU A 89 6.11 4.76 3.98
N ILE A 90 4.90 4.98 3.51
CA ILE A 90 3.71 4.89 4.36
C ILE A 90 3.29 3.42 4.44
N VAL A 91 3.08 2.93 5.65
CA VAL A 91 2.57 1.57 5.87
C VAL A 91 1.30 1.64 6.69
N MET A 92 0.27 0.98 6.20
CA MET A 92 -1.02 0.87 6.88
C MET A 92 -1.41 -0.59 7.02
N GLU A 93 -2.31 -0.87 7.97
CA GLU A 93 -2.96 -2.16 8.08
C GLU A 93 -4.47 -2.00 8.11
N THR A 94 -5.19 -2.98 7.59
CA THR A 94 -6.63 -3.03 7.65
C THR A 94 -7.10 -4.44 7.96
N GLY A 95 -8.23 -4.57 8.64
CA GLY A 95 -8.87 -5.86 8.90
C GLY A 95 -9.64 -6.40 7.71
N HIS A 96 -9.85 -5.60 6.68
CA HIS A 96 -10.56 -6.04 5.48
C HIS A 96 -9.71 -7.03 4.68
N ARG A 97 -10.39 -7.93 3.98
CA ARG A 97 -9.72 -8.82 3.03
C ARG A 97 -9.36 -8.05 1.75
N MET A 98 -8.50 -8.62 0.93
CA MET A 98 -8.01 -7.97 -0.28
C MET A 98 -9.15 -7.53 -1.21
N PHE A 99 -10.13 -8.40 -1.46
CA PHE A 99 -11.25 -8.06 -2.34
C PHE A 99 -12.02 -6.84 -1.84
N SER A 100 -12.37 -6.83 -0.55
CA SER A 100 -13.11 -5.70 0.05
C SER A 100 -12.29 -4.43 0.02
N THR A 101 -11.00 -4.51 0.32
CA THR A 101 -10.09 -3.36 0.30
C THR A 101 -10.01 -2.77 -1.10
N CYS A 102 -9.81 -3.59 -2.12
CA CYS A 102 -9.76 -3.14 -3.52
C CYS A 102 -11.10 -2.55 -3.95
N GLY A 103 -12.21 -3.17 -3.58
CA GLY A 103 -13.54 -2.68 -3.92
C GLY A 103 -13.84 -1.32 -3.34
N MET A 104 -13.51 -1.09 -2.08
CA MET A 104 -13.68 0.21 -1.43
C MET A 104 -12.89 1.31 -2.13
N ARG A 105 -11.65 1.01 -2.52
CA ARG A 105 -10.76 1.95 -3.18
C ARG A 105 -11.23 2.27 -4.59
N TYR A 106 -11.58 1.25 -5.36
CA TYR A 106 -12.08 1.41 -6.71
C TYR A 106 -13.38 2.22 -6.72
N ARG A 107 -14.27 1.90 -5.80
CA ARG A 107 -15.54 2.61 -5.64
C ARG A 107 -15.34 4.10 -5.32
N ALA A 108 -14.28 4.43 -4.61
CA ALA A 108 -13.93 5.80 -4.26
C ALA A 108 -13.20 6.55 -5.39
N GLY A 109 -12.93 5.89 -6.52
CA GLY A 109 -12.40 6.52 -7.71
C GLY A 109 -10.95 6.25 -8.03
N LEU A 110 -10.27 5.40 -7.26
CA LEU A 110 -8.86 5.07 -7.52
C LEU A 110 -8.77 3.79 -8.34
N GLY A 111 -8.38 3.92 -9.59
CA GLY A 111 -8.23 2.78 -10.50
C GLY A 111 -6.82 2.19 -10.49
N GLY A 112 -6.67 1.06 -11.16
CA GLY A 112 -5.38 0.38 -11.31
C GLY A 112 -4.52 0.89 -12.46
N GLY A 113 -5.00 1.88 -13.18
CA GLY A 113 -4.37 2.38 -14.40
C GLY A 113 -4.74 1.54 -15.61
N ALA A 114 -4.35 2.00 -16.80
CA ALA A 114 -4.56 1.26 -18.03
C ALA A 114 -3.56 0.09 -18.11
N ILE A 115 -4.02 -1.03 -18.61
CA ILE A 115 -3.17 -2.19 -18.82
C ILE A 115 -2.28 -1.96 -20.04
#